data_726a0ee0e679e3df2365be8936a052a8
#
_entry.id   726a0ee0e679e3df2365be8936a052a8
#
_cell.length_a   1.000
_cell.length_b   1.000
_cell.length_c   1.000
_cell.angle_alpha   90.00
_cell.angle_beta   90.00
_cell.angle_gamma   90.00
#
_symmetry.space_group_name_H-M   'P 1'
#
loop_
_entity.id
_entity.type
_entity.pdbx_description
1 polymer ?
#
loop_
_entity_poly.entity_id
_entity_poly.type
_entity_poly.pdbx_seq_one_letter_code
_entity_poly.pdbx_strand_id
1 'polypeptide(L)'
;LGLVATRLIPRSKDLWVFGSAVGVGEGAWALWHVAVAHGERAVWLTGSQRDADAARSAGIRSAPKRSLRGFWLTARARVVVITHGAGDVNRYATSGAFLVQLWHGIPLKRLGLDSPVTARAPLPLPGLARLLAYAYARTQRRIRLLPAASHLVRGRLESAFGLGHDRIVVTGEPRVDVLSAGPTESEARAVVESLVGSVAGARLVLYAPTWRDGDRDPAVPTA
;
A
#
# COMPACT_ATOMS: atom_id res chain seq x y z
N LEU A 1 -14.89 10.90 16.42
CA LEU A 1 -15.28 9.96 17.51
C LEU A 1 -14.58 8.60 17.36
N GLY A 2 -14.67 7.89 16.24
CA GLY A 2 -14.06 6.55 16.09
C GLY A 2 -12.55 6.48 16.36
N LEU A 3 -11.77 7.47 15.91
CA LEU A 3 -10.32 7.52 16.14
C LEU A 3 -9.93 7.74 17.61
N VAL A 4 -10.78 8.37 18.40
CA VAL A 4 -10.54 8.56 19.84
C VAL A 4 -10.93 7.30 20.60
N ALA A 5 -12.11 6.76 20.32
CA ALA A 5 -12.59 5.54 20.96
C ALA A 5 -11.66 4.33 20.75
N THR A 6 -11.06 4.20 19.56
CA THR A 6 -10.16 3.08 19.26
C THR A 6 -8.81 3.14 19.99
N ARG A 7 -8.43 4.27 20.57
CA ARG A 7 -7.24 4.35 21.44
C ARG A 7 -7.43 3.57 22.75
N LEU A 8 -8.66 3.45 23.22
CA LEU A 8 -9.01 2.74 24.45
C LEU A 8 -9.14 1.22 24.24
N ILE A 9 -9.17 0.76 22.98
CA ILE A 9 -9.27 -0.66 22.68
C ILE A 9 -7.89 -1.31 22.85
N PRO A 10 -7.73 -2.33 23.71
CA PRO A 10 -6.47 -3.02 23.89
C PRO A 10 -6.01 -3.66 22.58
N ARG A 11 -4.75 -3.45 22.20
CA ARG A 11 -4.16 -4.04 21.01
C ARG A 11 -3.74 -5.49 21.28
N SER A 12 -3.92 -6.34 20.28
CA SER A 12 -3.38 -7.70 20.30
C SER A 12 -1.86 -7.65 20.20
N LYS A 13 -1.17 -8.61 20.79
CA LYS A 13 0.30 -8.67 20.77
C LYS A 13 0.86 -9.15 19.42
N ASP A 14 0.05 -9.89 18.65
CA ASP A 14 0.44 -10.66 17.46
C ASP A 14 -0.33 -10.30 16.18
N LEU A 15 -1.39 -9.48 16.27
CA LEU A 15 -2.25 -9.21 15.12
C LEU A 15 -1.68 -8.13 14.21
N TRP A 16 -1.44 -8.50 12.97
CA TRP A 16 -1.10 -7.63 11.86
C TRP A 16 -2.28 -7.53 10.90
N VAL A 17 -2.61 -6.32 10.48
CA VAL A 17 -3.65 -6.04 9.50
C VAL A 17 -3.02 -5.39 8.29
N PHE A 18 -3.28 -5.97 7.12
CA PHE A 18 -2.79 -5.51 5.83
C PHE A 18 -3.93 -4.97 4.98
N GLY A 19 -3.63 -3.98 4.16
CA GLY A 19 -4.52 -3.47 3.14
C GLY A 19 -3.76 -2.75 2.04
N SER A 20 -4.36 -2.77 0.85
CA SER A 20 -3.87 -2.04 -0.32
C SER A 20 -5.05 -1.56 -1.16
N ALA A 21 -4.90 -0.44 -1.85
CA ALA A 21 -5.92 0.07 -2.76
C ALA A 21 -6.04 -0.79 -4.03
N VAL A 22 -4.98 -1.50 -4.39
CA VAL A 22 -4.91 -2.35 -5.60
C VAL A 22 -5.20 -3.84 -5.32
N GLY A 23 -5.72 -4.16 -4.13
CA GLY A 23 -6.03 -5.53 -3.73
C GLY A 23 -4.84 -6.26 -3.11
N VAL A 24 -4.79 -7.60 -3.26
CA VAL A 24 -3.71 -8.44 -2.74
C VAL A 24 -2.53 -8.36 -3.70
N GLY A 25 -1.45 -7.71 -3.27
CA GLY A 25 -0.27 -7.53 -4.13
C GLY A 25 0.76 -6.56 -3.56
N GLU A 26 1.73 -6.23 -4.38
CA GLU A 26 2.80 -5.26 -4.14
C GLU A 26 3.64 -5.53 -2.88
N GLY A 27 4.25 -4.49 -2.32
CA GLY A 27 5.08 -4.59 -1.11
C GLY A 27 4.33 -5.12 0.11
N ALA A 28 3.03 -4.86 0.20
CA ALA A 28 2.22 -5.40 1.29
C ALA A 28 2.10 -6.92 1.23
N TRP A 29 2.04 -7.49 0.03
CA TRP A 29 2.05 -8.93 -0.19
C TRP A 29 3.39 -9.56 0.21
N ALA A 30 4.50 -8.98 -0.22
CA ALA A 30 5.82 -9.44 0.16
C ALA A 30 6.01 -9.42 1.69
N LEU A 31 5.66 -8.32 2.34
CA LEU A 31 5.76 -8.21 3.80
C LEU A 31 4.78 -9.15 4.54
N TRP A 32 3.62 -9.45 3.94
CA TRP A 32 2.66 -10.40 4.52
C TRP A 32 3.26 -11.80 4.65
N HIS A 33 3.96 -12.28 3.63
CA HIS A 33 4.65 -13.56 3.67
C HIS A 33 5.69 -13.63 4.77
N VAL A 34 6.50 -12.57 4.91
CA VAL A 34 7.50 -12.47 5.97
C VAL A 34 6.82 -12.48 7.35
N ALA A 35 5.76 -11.70 7.55
CA ALA A 35 5.04 -11.65 8.82
C ALA A 35 4.47 -13.04 9.20
N VAL A 36 3.87 -13.74 8.24
CA VAL A 36 3.33 -15.10 8.47
C VAL A 36 4.46 -16.10 8.77
N ALA A 37 5.57 -16.04 8.06
CA ALA A 37 6.73 -16.90 8.30
C ALA A 37 7.34 -16.68 9.70
N HIS A 38 7.23 -15.47 10.24
CA HIS A 38 7.62 -15.14 11.61
C HIS A 38 6.56 -15.46 12.68
N GLY A 39 5.47 -16.14 12.31
CA GLY A 39 4.41 -16.56 13.25
C GLY A 39 3.42 -15.46 13.62
N GLU A 40 3.44 -14.30 12.96
CA GLU A 40 2.48 -13.22 13.22
C GLU A 40 1.10 -13.59 12.65
N ARG A 41 0.07 -13.23 13.36
CA ARG A 41 -1.31 -13.43 12.92
C ARG A 41 -1.72 -12.36 11.93
N ALA A 42 -1.56 -12.63 10.64
CA ALA A 42 -1.84 -11.69 9.57
C ALA A 42 -3.28 -11.83 9.04
N VAL A 43 -3.94 -10.69 8.81
CA VAL A 43 -5.27 -10.60 8.20
C VAL A 43 -5.25 -9.51 7.12
N TRP A 44 -5.80 -9.83 5.93
CA TRP A 44 -5.92 -8.86 4.84
C TRP A 44 -7.31 -8.21 4.82
N LEU A 45 -7.38 -6.89 4.72
CA LEU A 45 -8.64 -6.19 4.56
C LEU A 45 -8.92 -5.91 3.09
N THR A 46 -10.05 -6.41 2.61
CA THR A 46 -10.45 -6.33 1.20
C THR A 46 -11.37 -5.15 0.95
N GLY A 47 -11.19 -4.51 -0.20
CA GLY A 47 -11.99 -3.37 -0.65
C GLY A 47 -13.16 -3.74 -1.53
N SER A 48 -13.07 -4.88 -2.23
CA SER A 48 -14.03 -5.37 -3.20
C SER A 48 -14.24 -6.88 -3.09
N GLN A 49 -15.26 -7.41 -3.76
CA GLN A 49 -15.47 -8.85 -3.86
C GLN A 49 -14.32 -9.52 -4.61
N ARG A 50 -13.83 -8.89 -5.68
CA ARG A 50 -12.66 -9.37 -6.44
C ARG A 50 -11.43 -9.56 -5.52
N ASP A 51 -11.16 -8.59 -4.64
CA ASP A 51 -10.04 -8.71 -3.68
C ASP A 51 -10.28 -9.85 -2.68
N ALA A 52 -11.53 -10.05 -2.25
CA ALA A 52 -11.89 -11.13 -1.34
C ALA A 52 -11.71 -12.51 -1.98
N ASP A 53 -12.05 -12.63 -3.26
CA ASP A 53 -11.88 -13.87 -4.03
C ASP A 53 -10.39 -14.15 -4.29
N ALA A 54 -9.61 -13.14 -4.65
CA ALA A 54 -8.16 -13.25 -4.78
C ALA A 54 -7.49 -13.66 -3.44
N ALA A 55 -7.89 -13.05 -2.34
CA ALA A 55 -7.39 -13.43 -1.01
C ALA A 55 -7.73 -14.89 -0.67
N ARG A 56 -8.97 -15.33 -0.98
CA ARG A 56 -9.41 -16.70 -0.75
C ARG A 56 -8.60 -17.70 -1.59
N SER A 57 -8.41 -17.43 -2.87
CA SER A 57 -7.63 -18.27 -3.79
C SER A 57 -6.17 -18.40 -3.34
N ALA A 58 -5.61 -17.36 -2.72
CA ALA A 58 -4.28 -17.37 -2.16
C ALA A 58 -4.18 -17.92 -0.72
N GLY A 59 -5.28 -18.45 -0.16
CA GLY A 59 -5.32 -18.99 1.21
C GLY A 59 -5.16 -17.92 2.31
N ILE A 60 -5.41 -16.66 2.00
CA ILE A 60 -5.22 -15.52 2.92
C ILE A 60 -6.46 -15.33 3.78
N ARG A 61 -6.28 -15.22 5.10
CA ARG A 61 -7.36 -14.76 5.98
C ARG A 61 -7.73 -13.32 5.65
N SER A 62 -9.00 -13.11 5.29
CA SER A 62 -9.44 -11.76 4.91
C SER A 62 -10.75 -11.36 5.56
N ALA A 63 -11.03 -10.06 5.54
CA ALA A 63 -12.31 -9.47 5.94
C ALA A 63 -12.57 -8.17 5.16
N PRO A 64 -13.83 -7.82 4.87
CA PRO A 64 -14.15 -6.54 4.23
C PRO A 64 -13.75 -5.36 5.11
N LYS A 65 -12.98 -4.41 4.58
CA LYS A 65 -12.47 -3.25 5.34
C LYS A 65 -13.58 -2.34 5.91
N ARG A 66 -14.76 -2.32 5.28
CA ARG A 66 -15.90 -1.49 5.69
C ARG A 66 -16.87 -2.20 6.63
N SER A 67 -16.63 -3.47 6.97
CA SER A 67 -17.47 -4.23 7.89
C SER A 67 -17.13 -3.95 9.36
N LEU A 68 -18.03 -4.33 10.27
CA LEU A 68 -17.76 -4.29 11.72
C LEU A 68 -16.57 -5.18 12.09
N ARG A 69 -16.41 -6.33 11.40
CA ARG A 69 -15.26 -7.21 11.56
C ARG A 69 -13.97 -6.53 11.13
N GLY A 70 -13.98 -5.84 9.97
CA GLY A 70 -12.82 -5.05 9.51
C GLY A 70 -12.47 -3.91 10.45
N PHE A 71 -13.47 -3.21 11.00
CA PHE A 71 -13.26 -2.21 12.04
C PHE A 71 -12.60 -2.82 13.28
N TRP A 72 -13.16 -3.90 13.81
CA TRP A 72 -12.65 -4.56 15.02
C TRP A 72 -11.23 -5.09 14.83
N LEU A 73 -10.95 -5.78 13.71
CA LEU A 73 -9.61 -6.25 13.38
C LEU A 73 -8.60 -5.10 13.34
N THR A 74 -8.94 -4.00 12.65
CA THR A 74 -8.08 -2.81 12.60
C THR A 74 -7.89 -2.18 13.99
N ALA A 75 -8.96 -2.10 14.79
CA ALA A 75 -8.90 -1.56 16.14
C ALA A 75 -8.06 -2.42 17.11
N ARG A 76 -7.98 -3.71 16.87
CA ARG A 76 -7.20 -4.67 17.67
C ARG A 76 -5.79 -4.90 17.15
N ALA A 77 -5.48 -4.48 15.93
CA ALA A 77 -4.18 -4.73 15.32
C ALA A 77 -3.03 -4.02 16.06
N ARG A 78 -1.95 -4.76 16.35
CA ARG A 78 -0.67 -4.20 16.82
C ARG A 78 -0.02 -3.40 15.69
N VAL A 79 0.04 -4.01 14.50
CA VAL A 79 0.63 -3.42 13.30
C VAL A 79 -0.44 -3.29 12.22
N VAL A 80 -0.47 -2.15 11.56
CA VAL A 80 -1.32 -1.90 10.39
C VAL A 80 -0.42 -1.51 9.24
N VAL A 81 -0.48 -2.29 8.16
CA VAL A 81 0.32 -2.10 6.94
C VAL A 81 -0.58 -1.60 5.82
N ILE A 82 -0.21 -0.48 5.23
CA ILE A 82 -0.92 0.16 4.12
C ILE A 82 0.05 0.55 3.01
N THR A 83 -0.44 0.72 1.78
CA THR A 83 0.36 1.09 0.61
C THR A 83 0.00 2.46 0.05
N HIS A 84 -1.28 2.81 -0.02
CA HIS A 84 -1.75 4.09 -0.58
C HIS A 84 -2.22 5.06 0.50
N GLY A 85 -2.78 4.57 1.59
CA GLY A 85 -3.21 5.42 2.68
C GLY A 85 -4.14 4.72 3.67
N ALA A 86 -4.64 5.45 4.66
CA ALA A 86 -5.51 4.89 5.69
C ALA A 86 -6.83 4.30 5.14
N GLY A 87 -7.20 4.62 3.90
CA GLY A 87 -8.34 4.03 3.19
C GLY A 87 -8.14 2.58 2.76
N ASP A 88 -6.91 2.06 2.79
CA ASP A 88 -6.60 0.67 2.49
C ASP A 88 -7.17 -0.29 3.55
N VAL A 89 -7.35 0.20 4.76
CA VAL A 89 -7.94 -0.48 5.91
C VAL A 89 -9.16 0.27 6.45
N ASN A 90 -9.65 -0.07 7.63
CA ASN A 90 -10.68 0.75 8.27
C ASN A 90 -10.05 2.01 8.87
N ARG A 91 -10.13 3.13 8.15
CA ARG A 91 -9.50 4.41 8.50
C ARG A 91 -9.87 4.96 9.87
N TYR A 92 -11.03 4.57 10.41
CA TYR A 92 -11.53 5.05 11.70
C TYR A 92 -10.97 4.28 12.88
N ALA A 93 -10.27 3.17 12.63
CA ALA A 93 -9.80 2.24 13.66
C ALA A 93 -8.27 2.14 13.78
N THR A 94 -7.51 2.97 13.07
CA THR A 94 -6.04 2.89 13.03
C THR A 94 -5.34 3.53 14.24
N SER A 95 -6.07 4.29 15.08
CA SER A 95 -5.46 4.99 16.22
C SER A 95 -4.88 4.04 17.27
N GLY A 96 -3.61 4.24 17.60
CA GLY A 96 -2.89 3.39 18.56
C GLY A 96 -2.18 2.18 17.95
N ALA A 97 -2.41 1.86 16.68
CA ALA A 97 -1.61 0.85 15.97
C ALA A 97 -0.23 1.40 15.59
N PHE A 98 0.75 0.50 15.44
CA PHE A 98 1.99 0.82 14.75
C PHE A 98 1.70 0.83 13.25
N LEU A 99 1.55 2.04 12.67
CA LEU A 99 1.17 2.22 11.28
C LEU A 99 2.41 2.21 10.38
N VAL A 100 2.48 1.23 9.50
CA VAL A 100 3.50 1.10 8.45
C VAL A 100 2.90 1.52 7.13
N GLN A 101 3.50 2.51 6.48
CA GLN A 101 3.15 2.93 5.13
C GLN A 101 4.26 2.46 4.18
N LEU A 102 3.97 1.49 3.32
CA LEU A 102 4.98 0.96 2.39
C LEU A 102 5.16 1.84 1.16
N TRP A 103 4.17 2.68 0.87
CA TRP A 103 4.07 3.39 -0.39
C TRP A 103 3.92 2.41 -1.58
N HIS A 104 3.94 2.90 -2.81
CA HIS A 104 3.64 2.09 -4.00
C HIS A 104 4.54 2.46 -5.19
N GLY A 105 5.72 2.99 -4.93
CA GLY A 105 6.68 3.31 -5.98
C GLY A 105 7.71 4.34 -5.60
N ILE A 106 8.75 4.43 -6.41
CA ILE A 106 9.72 5.52 -6.32
C ILE A 106 9.03 6.82 -6.77
N PRO A 107 9.06 7.89 -5.96
CA PRO A 107 8.40 9.14 -6.31
C PRO A 107 9.13 9.85 -7.44
N LEU A 108 8.60 9.74 -8.67
CA LEU A 108 9.10 10.46 -9.85
C LEU A 108 8.46 11.85 -9.98
N LYS A 109 7.20 11.99 -9.52
CA LYS A 109 6.45 13.24 -9.53
C LYS A 109 6.43 13.84 -8.12
N ARG A 110 6.11 15.13 -8.02
CA ARG A 110 5.80 15.77 -6.74
C ARG A 110 4.55 15.14 -6.15
N LEU A 111 4.62 14.75 -4.88
CA LEU A 111 3.53 14.07 -4.18
C LEU A 111 3.35 14.68 -2.78
N GLY A 112 2.25 14.33 -2.14
CA GLY A 112 1.98 14.78 -0.77
C GLY A 112 2.04 16.30 -0.63
N LEU A 113 2.73 16.79 0.38
CA LEU A 113 2.88 18.23 0.66
C LEU A 113 3.63 18.99 -0.44
N ASP A 114 4.48 18.31 -1.22
CA ASP A 114 5.24 18.92 -2.32
C ASP A 114 4.38 19.08 -3.59
N SER A 115 3.19 18.49 -3.61
CA SER A 115 2.27 18.55 -4.75
C SER A 115 1.23 19.65 -4.57
N PRO A 116 1.06 20.56 -5.55
CA PRO A 116 0.03 21.58 -5.48
C PRO A 116 -1.40 21.00 -5.52
N VAL A 117 -1.54 19.73 -5.94
CA VAL A 117 -2.84 19.06 -6.03
C VAL A 117 -3.32 18.59 -4.65
N THR A 118 -2.42 18.17 -3.76
CA THR A 118 -2.76 17.59 -2.45
C THR A 118 -3.53 18.57 -1.54
N ALA A 119 -3.15 19.84 -1.59
CA ALA A 119 -3.77 20.89 -0.78
C ALA A 119 -4.66 21.82 -1.62
N ARG A 120 -5.06 21.39 -2.82
CA ARG A 120 -5.92 22.19 -3.68
C ARG A 120 -7.29 22.37 -3.04
N ALA A 121 -7.60 23.62 -2.70
CA ALA A 121 -8.90 23.95 -2.15
C ALA A 121 -9.99 23.88 -3.24
N PRO A 122 -11.12 23.24 -2.98
CA PRO A 122 -12.24 23.19 -3.95
C PRO A 122 -12.89 24.56 -4.14
N LEU A 123 -12.70 25.47 -3.17
CA LEU A 123 -13.19 26.84 -3.20
C LEU A 123 -12.02 27.80 -2.94
N PRO A 124 -11.98 28.98 -3.60
CA PRO A 124 -10.92 29.97 -3.44
C PRO A 124 -11.06 30.77 -2.13
N LEU A 125 -11.18 30.09 -0.99
CA LEU A 125 -11.26 30.72 0.33
C LEU A 125 -9.86 30.96 0.89
N PRO A 126 -9.56 32.18 1.40
CA PRO A 126 -8.29 32.47 2.04
C PRO A 126 -7.97 31.50 3.18
N GLY A 127 -6.77 30.90 3.16
CA GLY A 127 -6.34 29.97 4.21
C GLY A 127 -6.83 28.53 4.09
N LEU A 128 -7.82 28.23 3.25
CA LEU A 128 -8.36 26.86 3.13
C LEU A 128 -7.29 25.87 2.65
N ALA A 129 -6.46 26.24 1.67
CA ALA A 129 -5.35 25.42 1.21
C ALA A 129 -4.35 25.11 2.33
N ARG A 130 -4.04 26.09 3.18
CA ARG A 130 -3.17 25.88 4.37
C ARG A 130 -3.79 24.94 5.38
N LEU A 131 -5.10 25.06 5.62
CA LEU A 131 -5.83 24.17 6.51
C LEU A 131 -5.81 22.72 5.99
N LEU A 132 -6.04 22.53 4.69
CA LEU A 132 -5.99 21.21 4.05
C LEU A 132 -4.59 20.61 4.10
N ALA A 133 -3.53 21.39 3.84
CA ALA A 133 -2.15 20.96 3.99
C ALA A 133 -1.83 20.56 5.43
N TYR A 134 -2.27 21.34 6.42
CA TYR A 134 -2.11 21.02 7.83
C TYR A 134 -2.86 19.71 8.20
N ALA A 135 -4.10 19.56 7.77
CA ALA A 135 -4.91 18.36 8.02
C ALA A 135 -4.23 17.12 7.38
N TYR A 136 -3.71 17.26 6.16
CA TYR A 136 -2.93 16.21 5.51
C TYR A 136 -1.70 15.84 6.34
N ALA A 137 -0.83 16.80 6.66
CA ALA A 137 0.37 16.56 7.46
C ALA A 137 0.05 15.93 8.83
N ARG A 138 -1.02 16.40 9.49
CA ARG A 138 -1.48 15.81 10.76
C ARG A 138 -1.87 14.33 10.60
N THR A 139 -2.46 13.97 9.47
CA THR A 139 -2.82 12.58 9.17
C THR A 139 -1.57 11.73 8.94
N GLN A 140 -0.58 12.26 8.20
CA GLN A 140 0.67 11.55 7.93
C GLN A 140 1.51 11.31 9.20
N ARG A 141 1.46 12.19 10.19
CA ARG A 141 2.15 12.01 11.49
C ARG A 141 1.77 10.76 12.25
N ARG A 142 0.73 10.03 11.82
CA ARG A 142 0.36 8.71 12.37
C ARG A 142 1.26 7.59 11.87
N ILE A 143 1.90 7.78 10.71
CA ILE A 143 2.85 6.83 10.15
C ILE A 143 4.01 6.71 11.12
N ARG A 144 4.32 5.48 11.51
CA ARG A 144 5.42 5.15 12.42
C ARG A 144 6.65 4.67 11.69
N LEU A 145 6.43 4.05 10.52
CA LEU A 145 7.50 3.56 9.66
C LEU A 145 7.09 3.72 8.19
N LEU A 146 8.01 4.27 7.42
CA LEU A 146 7.95 4.37 5.97
C LEU A 146 9.30 3.88 5.41
N PRO A 147 9.38 2.71 4.76
CA PRO A 147 10.59 2.27 4.10
C PRO A 147 10.90 3.12 2.87
N ALA A 148 12.15 3.34 2.60
CA ALA A 148 12.63 4.05 1.43
C ALA A 148 13.65 3.20 0.65
N ALA A 149 13.57 3.25 -0.67
CA ALA A 149 14.47 2.49 -1.56
C ALA A 149 15.93 2.98 -1.49
N SER A 150 16.14 4.26 -1.18
CA SER A 150 17.47 4.88 -1.12
C SER A 150 17.44 6.18 -0.30
N HIS A 151 18.60 6.73 0.00
CA HIS A 151 18.72 8.03 0.67
C HIS A 151 18.11 9.17 -0.15
N LEU A 152 18.18 9.12 -1.48
CA LEU A 152 17.54 10.11 -2.35
C LEU A 152 16.00 10.02 -2.23
N VAL A 153 15.46 8.81 -2.25
CA VAL A 153 14.01 8.57 -2.07
C VAL A 153 13.57 9.00 -0.67
N ARG A 154 14.38 8.72 0.34
CA ARG A 154 14.12 9.14 1.72
C ARG A 154 13.90 10.64 1.82
N GLY A 155 14.82 11.47 1.30
CA GLY A 155 14.68 12.93 1.35
C GLY A 155 13.39 13.44 0.67
N ARG A 156 12.99 12.81 -0.44
CA ARG A 156 11.71 13.13 -1.12
C ARG A 156 10.49 12.74 -0.30
N LEU A 157 10.55 11.61 0.40
CA LEU A 157 9.45 11.16 1.25
C LEU A 157 9.35 12.01 2.54
N GLU A 158 10.47 12.46 3.09
CA GLU A 158 10.50 13.36 4.25
C GLU A 158 9.72 14.66 3.98
N SER A 159 9.99 15.33 2.85
CA SER A 159 9.27 16.54 2.46
C SER A 159 7.81 16.26 2.11
N ALA A 160 7.55 15.24 1.31
CA ALA A 160 6.23 14.91 0.81
C ALA A 160 5.23 14.50 1.90
N PHE A 161 5.70 13.79 2.92
CA PHE A 161 4.86 13.32 4.03
C PHE A 161 4.96 14.20 5.28
N GLY A 162 5.93 15.13 5.33
CA GLY A 162 6.20 15.94 6.51
C GLY A 162 6.59 15.08 7.71
N LEU A 163 7.39 14.04 7.48
CA LEU A 163 7.88 13.11 8.48
C LEU A 163 9.38 13.31 8.71
N GLY A 164 9.81 13.14 9.96
CA GLY A 164 11.23 13.18 10.31
C GLY A 164 11.97 11.91 9.89
N HIS A 165 13.29 12.01 9.90
CA HIS A 165 14.20 10.91 9.56
C HIS A 165 14.09 9.70 10.47
N ASP A 166 13.54 9.86 11.66
CA ASP A 166 13.28 8.80 12.64
C ASP A 166 12.19 7.81 12.20
N ARG A 167 11.40 8.19 11.20
CA ARG A 167 10.28 7.40 10.68
C ARG A 167 10.47 6.87 9.29
N ILE A 168 11.45 7.40 8.55
CA ILE A 168 11.75 6.97 7.19
C ILE A 168 13.09 6.27 7.18
N VAL A 169 13.06 4.96 6.98
CA VAL A 169 14.24 4.10 7.07
C VAL A 169 14.60 3.57 5.69
N VAL A 170 15.88 3.67 5.33
CA VAL A 170 16.37 3.11 4.06
C VAL A 170 16.57 1.61 4.25
N THR A 171 15.62 0.82 3.75
CA THR A 171 15.58 -0.64 3.85
C THR A 171 15.43 -1.33 2.50
N GLY A 172 15.32 -0.56 1.41
CA GLY A 172 14.77 -1.06 0.16
C GLY A 172 13.22 -1.07 0.19
N GLU A 173 12.63 -1.59 -0.87
CA GLU A 173 11.19 -1.76 -0.99
C GLU A 173 10.84 -3.25 -1.03
N PRO A 174 9.96 -3.77 -0.15
CA PRO A 174 9.64 -5.20 -0.11
C PRO A 174 9.16 -5.77 -1.44
N ARG A 175 8.54 -4.97 -2.28
CA ARG A 175 8.05 -5.41 -3.60
C ARG A 175 9.15 -5.74 -4.60
N VAL A 176 10.38 -5.25 -4.41
CA VAL A 176 11.51 -5.56 -5.30
C VAL A 176 12.30 -6.78 -4.85
N ASP A 177 12.05 -7.30 -3.64
CA ASP A 177 12.71 -8.50 -3.13
C ASP A 177 12.42 -9.71 -4.01
N VAL A 178 11.25 -9.76 -4.66
CA VAL A 178 10.89 -10.79 -5.64
C VAL A 178 11.82 -10.79 -6.86
N LEU A 179 12.46 -9.67 -7.19
CA LEU A 179 13.42 -9.61 -8.31
C LEU A 179 14.75 -10.27 -7.96
N SER A 180 15.09 -10.30 -6.67
CA SER A 180 16.34 -10.93 -6.18
C SER A 180 16.14 -12.40 -5.79
N ALA A 181 14.96 -12.75 -5.27
CA ALA A 181 14.60 -14.09 -4.79
C ALA A 181 13.39 -14.66 -5.56
N GLY A 182 13.17 -14.18 -6.76
CA GLY A 182 12.03 -14.56 -7.60
C GLY A 182 12.14 -15.96 -8.21
N PRO A 183 11.15 -16.33 -9.01
CA PRO A 183 11.11 -17.64 -9.65
C PRO A 183 12.31 -17.86 -10.55
N THR A 184 12.72 -19.10 -10.68
CA THR A 184 13.70 -19.52 -11.68
C THR A 184 13.21 -19.20 -13.09
N GLU A 185 14.11 -19.16 -14.07
CA GLU A 185 13.74 -18.91 -15.46
C GLU A 185 12.68 -19.90 -15.97
N SER A 186 12.79 -21.17 -15.57
CA SER A 186 11.84 -22.22 -15.96
C SER A 186 10.45 -21.98 -15.37
N GLU A 187 10.37 -21.59 -14.09
CA GLU A 187 9.09 -21.26 -13.43
C GLU A 187 8.45 -20.00 -14.04
N ALA A 188 9.25 -18.96 -14.29
CA ALA A 188 8.77 -17.74 -14.94
C ALA A 188 8.25 -18.03 -16.36
N ARG A 189 8.98 -18.87 -17.12
CA ARG A 189 8.56 -19.31 -18.45
C ARG A 189 7.26 -20.09 -18.40
N ALA A 190 7.10 -21.03 -17.47
CA ALA A 190 5.87 -21.79 -17.28
C ALA A 190 4.66 -20.88 -16.99
N VAL A 191 4.85 -19.83 -16.20
CA VAL A 191 3.79 -18.83 -15.95
C VAL A 191 3.40 -18.11 -17.25
N VAL A 192 4.38 -17.66 -18.04
CA VAL A 192 4.10 -17.00 -19.33
C VAL A 192 3.39 -17.96 -20.27
N GLU A 193 3.86 -19.20 -20.39
CA GLU A 193 3.26 -20.22 -21.27
C GLU A 193 1.82 -20.58 -20.86
N SER A 194 1.51 -20.53 -19.57
CA SER A 194 0.13 -20.71 -19.08
C SER A 194 -0.83 -19.61 -19.52
N LEU A 195 -0.32 -18.42 -19.81
CA LEU A 195 -1.11 -17.25 -20.22
C LEU A 195 -1.26 -17.12 -21.74
N VAL A 196 -0.19 -17.41 -22.50
CA VAL A 196 -0.13 -17.10 -23.93
C VAL A 196 0.16 -18.32 -24.82
N GLY A 197 0.29 -19.51 -24.24
CA GLY A 197 0.69 -20.73 -24.96
C GLY A 197 2.21 -20.87 -25.08
N SER A 198 2.67 -21.88 -25.82
CA SER A 198 4.11 -22.16 -25.96
C SER A 198 4.88 -20.96 -26.51
N VAL A 199 5.96 -20.61 -25.85
CA VAL A 199 6.89 -19.54 -26.25
C VAL A 199 8.27 -20.07 -26.60
N ALA A 200 8.38 -21.35 -26.94
CA ALA A 200 9.65 -21.98 -27.33
C ALA A 200 10.25 -21.27 -28.54
N GLY A 201 11.49 -20.78 -28.39
CA GLY A 201 12.21 -20.04 -29.43
C GLY A 201 11.69 -18.61 -29.70
N ALA A 202 10.64 -18.16 -29.01
CA ALA A 202 10.11 -16.81 -29.19
C ALA A 202 10.89 -15.76 -28.38
N ARG A 203 11.04 -14.56 -28.96
CA ARG A 203 11.46 -13.37 -28.23
C ARG A 203 10.23 -12.76 -27.55
N LEU A 204 10.29 -12.65 -26.23
CA LEU A 204 9.21 -12.03 -25.45
C LEU A 204 9.39 -10.51 -25.42
N VAL A 205 8.34 -9.76 -25.73
CA VAL A 205 8.29 -8.31 -25.62
C VAL A 205 7.15 -7.95 -24.69
N LEU A 206 7.46 -7.31 -23.55
CA LEU A 206 6.46 -6.79 -22.62
C LEU A 206 6.14 -5.32 -22.95
N TYR A 207 4.90 -5.06 -23.32
CA TYR A 207 4.37 -3.70 -23.41
C TYR A 207 3.49 -3.42 -22.18
N ALA A 208 3.97 -2.59 -21.27
CA ALA A 208 3.29 -2.26 -20.00
C ALA A 208 3.17 -0.73 -19.82
N PRO A 209 2.31 -0.07 -20.59
CA PRO A 209 2.12 1.39 -20.51
C PRO A 209 1.46 1.78 -19.19
N THR A 210 1.83 2.97 -18.70
CA THR A 210 1.11 3.60 -17.59
C THR A 210 -0.22 4.15 -18.10
N TRP A 211 -1.30 3.90 -17.36
CA TRP A 211 -2.60 4.55 -17.62
C TRP A 211 -2.48 6.07 -17.49
N ARG A 212 -3.29 6.81 -18.22
CA ARG A 212 -3.33 8.27 -18.22
C ARG A 212 -4.70 8.76 -17.80
N ASP A 213 -4.74 9.93 -17.13
CA ASP A 213 -6.02 10.55 -16.76
C ASP A 213 -6.85 10.81 -18.02
N GLY A 214 -8.05 10.24 -18.07
CA GLY A 214 -8.97 10.37 -19.21
C GLY A 214 -9.00 9.18 -20.17
N ASP A 215 -8.01 8.31 -20.18
CA ASP A 215 -8.02 7.08 -20.98
C ASP A 215 -8.70 5.95 -20.21
N ARG A 216 -9.78 5.40 -20.78
CA ARG A 216 -10.46 4.22 -20.19
C ARG A 216 -9.71 2.92 -20.45
N ASP A 217 -8.93 2.87 -21.54
CA ASP A 217 -7.98 1.80 -21.86
C ASP A 217 -6.80 2.40 -22.61
N PRO A 218 -5.55 2.14 -22.22
CA PRO A 218 -4.43 2.45 -23.08
C PRO A 218 -4.58 1.58 -24.32
N ALA A 219 -4.93 2.20 -25.44
CA ALA A 219 -5.05 1.50 -26.71
C ALA A 219 -3.75 0.73 -26.95
N VAL A 220 -3.84 -0.59 -27.08
CA VAL A 220 -2.75 -1.39 -27.61
C VAL A 220 -2.45 -0.81 -29.00
N PRO A 221 -1.20 -0.38 -29.29
CA PRO A 221 -0.88 0.04 -30.64
C PRO A 221 -1.23 -1.10 -31.59
N THR A 222 -2.29 -0.93 -32.36
CA THR A 222 -2.54 -1.81 -33.50
C THR A 222 -1.46 -1.53 -34.50
N ALA A 223 -0.64 -2.55 -34.79
CA ALA A 223 0.38 -2.53 -35.82
C ALA A 223 -0.26 -2.21 -37.19
#